data_fe5f4bdba8d6db3dba456a6854fd4664
#
_entry.id   fe5f4bdba8d6db3dba456a6854fd4664
#
_cell.length_a   1.000
_cell.length_b   1.000
_cell.length_c   1.000
_cell.angle_alpha   90.00
_cell.angle_beta   90.00
_cell.angle_gamma   90.00
#
_symmetry.space_group_name_H-M   'P 1'
#
loop_
_entity.id
_entity.type
_entity.pdbx_description
1 polymer ?
#
loop_
_entity_poly.entity_id
_entity_poly.type
_entity_poly.pdbx_seq_one_letter_code
_entity_poly.pdbx_strand_id
1 'polypeptide(L)'
;MNKNAIKKFAIDARNKLIASVTDKAGMLGITPDNCSEAITKGADFEVYKTAAGTEVTLNKKQCEQRRKLVDQIHARGFEAVVEEVAYTWFNRICAIRFMEVNDYMYPVRVRVLSSEKEGKNEPDVVTMAPEIDWDFTDKEREEIIDAKMNNRLDDLFRMLFIKQCNLLHEVLPGLFEETEDYTEMLLNISFTNEDDVIRMLVDEKRGIQEEDFNVNTIGEDGQPTGQVEIIGWLYQ
;
A
#
# COMPACT_ATOMS: atom_id res chain seq x y z
N MET A 1 -5.76 19.07 -16.44
CA MET A 1 -6.26 18.14 -15.38
C MET A 1 -7.67 17.64 -15.70
N ASN A 2 -7.85 16.32 -15.79
CA ASN A 2 -9.16 15.71 -16.08
C ASN A 2 -9.90 15.34 -14.78
N LYS A 3 -10.72 16.26 -14.25
CA LYS A 3 -11.46 16.08 -12.98
C LYS A 3 -12.40 14.87 -12.98
N ASN A 4 -13.00 14.52 -14.12
CA ASN A 4 -13.89 13.35 -14.20
C ASN A 4 -13.10 12.04 -14.10
N ALA A 5 -11.92 11.97 -14.72
CA ALA A 5 -11.03 10.80 -14.60
C ALA A 5 -10.55 10.62 -13.16
N ILE A 6 -10.18 11.72 -12.48
CA ILE A 6 -9.74 11.70 -11.08
C ILE A 6 -10.86 11.19 -10.16
N LYS A 7 -12.09 11.73 -10.31
CA LYS A 7 -13.24 11.28 -9.50
C LYS A 7 -13.57 9.81 -9.72
N LYS A 8 -13.58 9.37 -10.99
CA LYS A 8 -13.82 7.98 -11.33
C LYS A 8 -12.76 7.09 -10.70
N PHE A 9 -11.47 7.44 -10.88
CA PHE A 9 -10.37 6.71 -10.26
C PHE A 9 -10.52 6.62 -8.74
N ALA A 10 -10.84 7.72 -8.05
CA ALA A 10 -10.98 7.72 -6.60
C ALA A 10 -12.06 6.74 -6.11
N ILE A 11 -13.20 6.66 -6.81
CA ILE A 11 -14.28 5.72 -6.48
C ILE A 11 -13.82 4.27 -6.75
N ASP A 12 -13.29 4.00 -7.94
CA ASP A 12 -12.88 2.67 -8.36
C ASP A 12 -11.74 2.12 -7.48
N ALA A 13 -10.75 2.97 -7.17
CA ALA A 13 -9.61 2.62 -6.31
C ALA A 13 -10.02 2.33 -4.87
N ARG A 14 -10.94 3.13 -4.28
CA ARG A 14 -11.47 2.85 -2.94
C ARG A 14 -12.20 1.52 -2.88
N ASN A 15 -13.09 1.25 -3.84
CA ASN A 15 -13.78 -0.03 -3.93
C ASN A 15 -12.81 -1.20 -4.08
N LYS A 16 -11.77 -1.02 -4.88
CA LYS A 16 -10.73 -2.03 -5.08
C LYS A 16 -9.94 -2.30 -3.79
N LEU A 17 -9.58 -1.26 -3.05
CA LEU A 17 -8.88 -1.40 -1.77
C LEU A 17 -9.76 -2.05 -0.70
N ILE A 18 -11.04 -1.70 -0.61
CA ILE A 18 -11.98 -2.35 0.30
C ILE A 18 -12.05 -3.86 0.00
N ALA A 19 -12.20 -4.24 -1.28
CA ALA A 19 -12.19 -5.64 -1.68
C ALA A 19 -10.84 -6.32 -1.33
N SER A 20 -9.72 -5.68 -1.62
CA SER A 20 -8.37 -6.20 -1.35
C SER A 20 -8.10 -6.40 0.15
N VAL A 21 -8.51 -5.45 0.99
CA VAL A 21 -8.42 -5.55 2.47
C VAL A 21 -9.34 -6.66 2.98
N THR A 22 -10.55 -6.78 2.44
CA THR A 22 -11.50 -7.86 2.77
C THR A 22 -10.92 -9.23 2.44
N ASP A 23 -10.35 -9.39 1.25
CA ASP A 23 -9.69 -10.63 0.83
C ASP A 23 -8.52 -10.98 1.75
N LYS A 24 -7.73 -9.97 2.12
CA LYS A 24 -6.60 -10.16 3.04
C LYS A 24 -7.07 -10.58 4.44
N ALA A 25 -8.15 -9.98 4.96
CA ALA A 25 -8.77 -10.42 6.20
C ALA A 25 -9.24 -11.89 6.11
N GLY A 26 -9.85 -12.27 4.97
CA GLY A 26 -10.25 -13.65 4.68
C GLY A 26 -9.07 -14.63 4.70
N MET A 27 -7.90 -14.23 4.20
CA MET A 27 -6.65 -15.03 4.28
C MET A 27 -6.17 -15.21 5.72
N LEU A 28 -6.60 -14.35 6.65
CA LEU A 28 -6.31 -14.45 8.09
C LEU A 28 -7.42 -15.18 8.87
N GLY A 29 -8.41 -15.74 8.17
CA GLY A 29 -9.55 -16.39 8.78
C GLY A 29 -10.54 -15.44 9.44
N ILE A 30 -10.63 -14.21 8.92
CA ILE A 30 -11.54 -13.18 9.42
C ILE A 30 -12.52 -12.81 8.31
N THR A 31 -13.81 -12.91 8.61
CA THR A 31 -14.92 -12.57 7.71
C THR A 31 -15.93 -11.67 8.43
N PRO A 32 -16.89 -11.05 7.73
CA PRO A 32 -17.93 -10.27 8.39
C PRO A 32 -18.70 -11.05 9.47
N ASP A 33 -18.88 -12.33 9.27
CA ASP A 33 -19.71 -13.19 10.14
C ASP A 33 -18.89 -13.91 11.21
N ASN A 34 -17.58 -14.07 11.03
CA ASN A 34 -16.77 -14.90 11.93
C ASN A 34 -15.28 -14.54 11.93
N CYS A 35 -14.69 -14.58 13.11
CA CYS A 35 -13.24 -14.59 13.31
C CYS A 35 -12.83 -16.00 13.74
N SER A 36 -12.13 -16.76 12.85
CA SER A 36 -11.75 -18.13 13.14
C SER A 36 -10.86 -18.23 14.39
N GLU A 37 -11.10 -19.24 15.22
CA GLU A 37 -10.20 -19.59 16.30
C GLU A 37 -8.96 -20.33 15.77
N ALA A 38 -7.88 -20.29 16.53
CA ALA A 38 -6.66 -21.03 16.19
C ALA A 38 -6.91 -22.54 16.26
N ILE A 39 -6.62 -23.25 15.15
CA ILE A 39 -6.68 -24.70 15.06
C ILE A 39 -5.55 -25.32 15.90
N THR A 40 -4.38 -24.70 15.85
CA THR A 40 -3.18 -25.14 16.56
C THR A 40 -2.48 -23.93 17.16
N LYS A 41 -1.99 -24.07 18.39
CA LYS A 41 -1.19 -23.06 19.09
C LYS A 41 0.15 -23.65 19.47
N GLY A 42 1.23 -23.11 18.90
CA GLY A 42 2.61 -23.39 19.28
C GLY A 42 3.18 -22.31 20.21
N ALA A 43 4.46 -22.42 20.56
CA ALA A 43 5.14 -21.43 21.40
C ALA A 43 5.29 -20.07 20.66
N ASP A 44 5.61 -20.11 19.36
CA ASP A 44 5.91 -18.92 18.54
C ASP A 44 5.06 -18.82 17.28
N PHE A 45 4.00 -19.62 17.17
CA PHE A 45 3.09 -19.59 16.02
C PHE A 45 1.68 -20.04 16.39
N GLU A 46 0.72 -19.61 15.59
CA GLU A 46 -0.66 -20.13 15.60
C GLU A 46 -1.10 -20.45 14.17
N VAL A 47 -1.96 -21.46 14.00
CA VAL A 47 -2.53 -21.86 12.71
C VAL A 47 -4.00 -21.55 12.72
N TYR A 48 -4.47 -20.90 11.64
CA TYR A 48 -5.86 -20.52 11.48
C TYR A 48 -6.42 -21.05 10.17
N LYS A 49 -7.73 -21.31 10.14
CA LYS A 49 -8.44 -21.64 8.93
C LYS A 49 -8.82 -20.35 8.20
N THR A 50 -8.41 -20.21 6.95
CA THR A 50 -8.78 -19.08 6.09
C THR A 50 -10.23 -19.13 5.67
N ALA A 51 -10.77 -18.04 5.13
CA ALA A 51 -12.13 -18.03 4.56
C ALA A 51 -12.29 -19.02 3.39
N ALA A 52 -11.22 -19.30 2.64
CA ALA A 52 -11.20 -20.29 1.58
C ALA A 52 -11.10 -21.75 2.07
N GLY A 53 -11.00 -21.97 3.39
CA GLY A 53 -10.91 -23.29 3.99
C GLY A 53 -9.50 -23.89 4.04
N THR A 54 -8.49 -23.19 3.56
CA THR A 54 -7.07 -23.54 3.70
C THR A 54 -6.53 -23.15 5.08
N GLU A 55 -5.31 -23.52 5.38
CA GLU A 55 -4.64 -23.14 6.63
C GLU A 55 -3.58 -22.06 6.38
N VAL A 56 -3.47 -21.14 7.33
CA VAL A 56 -2.41 -20.13 7.39
C VAL A 56 -1.69 -20.21 8.72
N THR A 57 -0.36 -20.23 8.69
CA THR A 57 0.48 -20.19 9.89
C THR A 57 0.97 -18.77 10.11
N LEU A 58 0.69 -18.21 11.27
CA LEU A 58 1.11 -16.87 11.69
C LEU A 58 2.19 -16.98 12.76
N ASN A 59 3.26 -16.20 12.63
CA ASN A 59 4.28 -16.09 13.67
C ASN A 59 3.77 -15.25 14.86
N LYS A 60 4.53 -15.20 15.94
CA LYS A 60 4.14 -14.50 17.18
C LYS A 60 3.71 -13.05 16.96
N LYS A 61 4.48 -12.27 16.19
CA LYS A 61 4.12 -10.87 15.86
C LYS A 61 2.80 -10.80 15.11
N GLN A 62 2.63 -11.64 14.10
CA GLN A 62 1.40 -11.70 13.31
C GLN A 62 0.18 -12.13 14.13
N CYS A 63 0.38 -13.04 15.11
CA CYS A 63 -0.69 -13.43 16.04
C CYS A 63 -1.14 -12.25 16.92
N GLU A 64 -0.20 -11.42 17.38
CA GLU A 64 -0.51 -10.21 18.15
C GLU A 64 -1.25 -9.17 17.29
N GLN A 65 -0.80 -8.93 16.07
CA GLN A 65 -1.47 -8.06 15.11
C GLN A 65 -2.90 -8.54 14.81
N ARG A 66 -3.07 -9.84 14.56
CA ARG A 66 -4.39 -10.44 14.31
C ARG A 66 -5.32 -10.29 15.50
N ARG A 67 -4.84 -10.48 16.74
CA ARG A 67 -5.66 -10.27 17.94
C ARG A 67 -6.16 -8.84 18.04
N LYS A 68 -5.28 -7.84 17.86
CA LYS A 68 -5.67 -6.43 17.82
C LYS A 68 -6.74 -6.16 16.76
N LEU A 69 -6.58 -6.74 15.56
CA LEU A 69 -7.56 -6.63 14.48
C LEU A 69 -8.93 -7.19 14.89
N VAL A 70 -8.95 -8.39 15.49
CA VAL A 70 -10.19 -9.04 15.96
C VAL A 70 -10.86 -8.18 17.05
N ASP A 71 -10.08 -7.63 17.98
CA ASP A 71 -10.61 -6.74 19.02
C ASP A 71 -11.25 -5.48 18.43
N GLN A 72 -10.63 -4.86 17.41
CA GLN A 72 -11.22 -3.71 16.72
C GLN A 72 -12.49 -4.07 15.95
N ILE A 73 -12.51 -5.23 15.30
CA ILE A 73 -13.71 -5.72 14.59
C ILE A 73 -14.86 -5.97 15.57
N HIS A 74 -14.59 -6.56 16.72
CA HIS A 74 -15.61 -6.76 17.76
C HIS A 74 -16.14 -5.43 18.35
N ALA A 75 -15.28 -4.43 18.47
CA ALA A 75 -15.64 -3.13 19.03
C ALA A 75 -16.42 -2.24 18.03
N ARG A 76 -16.11 -2.31 16.73
CA ARG A 76 -16.54 -1.32 15.73
C ARG A 76 -17.27 -1.92 14.53
N GLY A 77 -17.21 -3.23 14.36
CA GLY A 77 -17.73 -3.94 13.21
C GLY A 77 -16.69 -4.12 12.08
N PHE A 78 -16.86 -5.20 11.33
CA PHE A 78 -15.93 -5.57 10.25
C PHE A 78 -15.85 -4.50 9.16
N GLU A 79 -16.99 -4.04 8.66
CA GLU A 79 -17.05 -3.04 7.57
C GLU A 79 -16.34 -1.74 7.95
N ALA A 80 -16.58 -1.22 9.16
CA ALA A 80 -15.98 0.03 9.62
C ALA A 80 -14.44 -0.07 9.70
N VAL A 81 -13.90 -1.21 10.15
CA VAL A 81 -12.45 -1.44 10.23
C VAL A 81 -11.85 -1.58 8.83
N VAL A 82 -12.49 -2.33 7.94
CA VAL A 82 -12.05 -2.52 6.56
C VAL A 82 -12.04 -1.20 5.79
N GLU A 83 -13.10 -0.41 5.90
CA GLU A 83 -13.18 0.91 5.25
C GLU A 83 -12.09 1.86 5.75
N GLU A 84 -11.84 1.92 7.06
CA GLU A 84 -10.78 2.75 7.64
C GLU A 84 -9.40 2.35 7.13
N VAL A 85 -9.10 1.05 7.12
CA VAL A 85 -7.82 0.54 6.61
C VAL A 85 -7.67 0.83 5.12
N ALA A 86 -8.71 0.60 4.32
CA ALA A 86 -8.70 0.91 2.89
C ALA A 86 -8.50 2.41 2.63
N TYR A 87 -9.15 3.27 3.41
CA TYR A 87 -9.00 4.72 3.32
C TYR A 87 -7.58 5.17 3.69
N THR A 88 -7.00 4.61 4.75
CA THR A 88 -5.62 4.88 5.15
C THR A 88 -4.64 4.57 4.02
N TRP A 89 -4.77 3.41 3.40
CA TRP A 89 -3.89 3.02 2.28
C TRP A 89 -4.14 3.84 1.03
N PHE A 90 -5.39 4.15 0.71
CA PHE A 90 -5.72 5.05 -0.41
C PHE A 90 -5.02 6.39 -0.29
N ASN A 91 -5.11 7.04 0.89
CA ASN A 91 -4.50 8.33 1.12
C ASN A 91 -2.97 8.28 0.98
N ARG A 92 -2.33 7.25 1.52
CA ARG A 92 -0.87 7.07 1.43
C ARG A 92 -0.40 6.81 0.01
N ILE A 93 -1.11 5.98 -0.73
CA ILE A 93 -0.81 5.71 -2.15
C ILE A 93 -0.90 7.01 -2.97
N CYS A 94 -1.96 7.79 -2.79
CA CYS A 94 -2.12 9.07 -3.49
C CYS A 94 -1.05 10.09 -3.10
N ALA A 95 -0.70 10.18 -1.82
CA ALA A 95 0.34 11.07 -1.33
C ALA A 95 1.72 10.68 -1.89
N ILE A 96 2.08 9.40 -1.84
CA ILE A 96 3.35 8.91 -2.40
C ILE A 96 3.40 9.18 -3.91
N ARG A 97 2.29 8.97 -4.65
CA ARG A 97 2.25 9.29 -6.09
C ARG A 97 2.55 10.75 -6.34
N PHE A 98 1.91 11.66 -5.61
CA PHE A 98 2.18 13.09 -5.72
C PHE A 98 3.64 13.42 -5.40
N MET A 99 4.18 12.85 -4.33
CA MET A 99 5.55 13.12 -3.89
C MET A 99 6.59 12.59 -4.90
N GLU A 100 6.42 11.36 -5.42
CA GLU A 100 7.38 10.79 -6.38
C GLU A 100 7.41 11.54 -7.72
N VAL A 101 6.25 12.01 -8.19
CA VAL A 101 6.16 12.79 -9.44
C VAL A 101 6.81 14.17 -9.30
N ASN A 102 6.78 14.76 -8.10
CA ASN A 102 7.33 16.09 -7.83
C ASN A 102 8.71 16.09 -7.18
N ASP A 103 9.36 14.94 -7.10
CA ASP A 103 10.68 14.79 -6.49
C ASP A 103 10.73 15.17 -4.99
N TYR A 104 9.64 14.94 -4.26
CA TYR A 104 9.54 15.23 -2.83
C TYR A 104 9.81 14.02 -1.93
N MET A 105 10.28 12.91 -2.51
CA MET A 105 10.56 11.70 -1.75
C MET A 105 11.72 11.90 -0.76
N TYR A 106 11.58 11.34 0.43
CA TYR A 106 12.54 11.40 1.53
C TYR A 106 12.74 10.00 2.14
N PRO A 107 13.93 9.64 2.63
CA PRO A 107 15.21 10.39 2.60
C PRO A 107 15.92 10.32 1.24
N VAL A 108 15.54 9.40 0.38
CA VAL A 108 16.15 9.17 -0.93
C VAL A 108 15.12 9.40 -2.03
N ARG A 109 15.54 10.07 -3.09
CA ARG A 109 14.71 10.28 -4.29
C ARG A 109 14.63 8.98 -5.09
N VAL A 110 13.59 8.23 -4.87
CA VAL A 110 13.28 6.98 -5.58
C VAL A 110 11.78 6.89 -5.83
N ARG A 111 11.38 6.44 -7.00
CA ARG A 111 9.97 6.19 -7.28
C ARG A 111 9.51 4.89 -6.62
N VAL A 112 8.46 4.99 -5.83
CA VAL A 112 7.93 3.88 -5.02
C VAL A 112 6.82 3.13 -5.74
N LEU A 113 5.96 3.84 -6.49
CA LEU A 113 4.82 3.24 -7.18
C LEU A 113 5.08 3.02 -8.68
N SER A 114 6.06 3.72 -9.23
CA SER A 114 6.35 3.72 -10.66
C SER A 114 7.85 3.66 -10.96
N SER A 115 8.23 3.76 -12.22
CA SER A 115 9.62 3.88 -12.66
C SER A 115 9.79 5.17 -13.47
N GLU A 116 10.98 5.79 -13.38
CA GLU A 116 11.38 6.88 -14.28
C GLU A 116 11.65 6.36 -15.69
N LYS A 117 11.89 5.06 -15.83
CA LYS A 117 12.15 4.45 -17.12
C LYS A 117 10.86 4.18 -17.85
N GLU A 118 10.67 4.86 -18.99
CA GLU A 118 9.50 4.71 -19.85
C GLU A 118 9.21 3.23 -20.20
N GLY A 119 7.94 2.84 -20.08
CA GLY A 119 7.47 1.48 -20.39
C GLY A 119 7.82 0.42 -19.35
N LYS A 120 8.48 0.77 -18.25
CA LYS A 120 8.81 -0.15 -17.17
C LYS A 120 7.69 -0.18 -16.12
N ASN A 121 7.11 -1.35 -15.89
CA ASN A 121 6.05 -1.54 -14.89
C ASN A 121 6.57 -1.78 -13.47
N GLU A 122 7.79 -2.30 -13.33
CA GLU A 122 8.41 -2.53 -12.03
C GLU A 122 8.85 -1.21 -11.40
N PRO A 123 8.38 -0.87 -10.19
CA PRO A 123 8.78 0.34 -9.49
C PRO A 123 10.29 0.41 -9.25
N ASP A 124 10.85 1.61 -9.29
CA ASP A 124 12.29 1.79 -9.09
C ASP A 124 12.74 1.34 -7.71
N VAL A 125 11.90 1.52 -6.69
CA VAL A 125 12.18 1.03 -5.32
C VAL A 125 12.41 -0.48 -5.29
N VAL A 126 11.68 -1.27 -6.07
CA VAL A 126 11.85 -2.72 -6.16
C VAL A 126 13.13 -3.07 -6.90
N THR A 127 13.39 -2.39 -8.02
CA THR A 127 14.61 -2.61 -8.81
C THR A 127 15.87 -2.32 -7.99
N MET A 128 15.89 -1.19 -7.29
CA MET A 128 17.04 -0.64 -6.58
C MET A 128 17.13 -1.12 -5.12
N ALA A 129 16.18 -1.91 -4.63
CA ALA A 129 16.03 -2.24 -3.21
C ALA A 129 17.32 -2.58 -2.45
N PRO A 130 18.28 -3.37 -2.97
CA PRO A 130 19.51 -3.69 -2.22
C PRO A 130 20.44 -2.48 -2.04
N GLU A 131 20.30 -1.46 -2.89
CA GLU A 131 21.23 -0.33 -3.02
C GLU A 131 20.70 0.96 -2.42
N ILE A 132 19.41 0.99 -2.05
CA ILE A 132 18.78 2.18 -1.48
C ILE A 132 19.28 2.41 -0.05
N ASP A 133 19.72 3.63 0.24
CA ASP A 133 20.17 4.06 1.57
C ASP A 133 18.97 4.43 2.48
N TRP A 134 18.28 3.39 2.98
CA TRP A 134 17.13 3.50 3.87
C TRP A 134 17.37 2.91 5.26
N ASP A 135 18.60 2.85 5.71
CA ASP A 135 18.96 2.27 7.01
C ASP A 135 18.29 0.91 7.26
N PHE A 136 18.37 0.01 6.29
CA PHE A 136 17.85 -1.34 6.44
C PHE A 136 18.59 -2.10 7.53
N THR A 137 17.86 -2.74 8.41
CA THR A 137 18.40 -3.73 9.33
C THR A 137 18.94 -4.94 8.58
N ASP A 138 19.81 -5.73 9.21
CA ASP A 138 20.35 -6.96 8.61
C ASP A 138 19.22 -7.92 8.19
N LYS A 139 18.18 -8.04 9.02
CA LYS A 139 17.01 -8.87 8.73
C LYS A 139 16.24 -8.38 7.49
N GLU A 140 16.04 -7.07 7.36
CA GLU A 140 15.37 -6.49 6.17
C GLU A 140 16.22 -6.73 4.92
N ARG A 141 17.54 -6.62 5.00
CA ARG A 141 18.46 -6.93 3.89
C ARG A 141 18.38 -8.40 3.45
N GLU A 142 18.34 -9.31 4.40
CA GLU A 142 18.15 -10.73 4.12
C GLU A 142 16.80 -10.99 3.45
N GLU A 143 15.73 -10.36 3.92
CA GLU A 143 14.38 -10.48 3.34
C GLU A 143 14.30 -9.91 1.93
N ILE A 144 14.96 -8.77 1.64
CA ILE A 144 15.07 -8.19 0.30
C ILE A 144 15.74 -9.19 -0.65
N ILE A 145 16.86 -9.76 -0.25
CA ILE A 145 17.61 -10.71 -1.07
C ILE A 145 16.78 -11.97 -1.31
N ASP A 146 16.19 -12.54 -0.27
CA ASP A 146 15.36 -13.74 -0.38
C ASP A 146 14.14 -13.51 -1.27
N ALA A 147 13.45 -12.39 -1.12
CA ALA A 147 12.30 -12.03 -1.94
C ALA A 147 12.67 -11.90 -3.43
N LYS A 148 13.83 -11.29 -3.75
CA LYS A 148 14.33 -11.20 -5.12
C LYS A 148 14.74 -12.56 -5.68
N MET A 149 15.46 -13.37 -4.93
CA MET A 149 15.91 -14.71 -5.36
C MET A 149 14.73 -15.65 -5.64
N ASN A 150 13.66 -15.53 -4.88
CA ASN A 150 12.46 -16.36 -4.99
C ASN A 150 11.34 -15.71 -5.81
N ASN A 151 11.61 -14.62 -6.52
CA ASN A 151 10.66 -13.89 -7.35
C ASN A 151 9.37 -13.47 -6.59
N ARG A 152 9.48 -13.18 -5.28
CA ARG A 152 8.39 -12.68 -4.43
C ARG A 152 8.33 -11.15 -4.47
N LEU A 153 8.20 -10.60 -5.70
CA LEU A 153 8.38 -9.16 -5.95
C LEU A 153 7.25 -8.31 -5.35
N ASP A 154 6.01 -8.81 -5.29
CA ASP A 154 4.93 -8.08 -4.63
C ASP A 154 5.06 -8.07 -3.09
N ASP A 155 5.64 -9.12 -2.48
CA ASP A 155 5.97 -9.12 -1.06
C ASP A 155 7.04 -8.09 -0.75
N LEU A 156 8.09 -8.05 -1.57
CA LEU A 156 9.14 -7.05 -1.49
C LEU A 156 8.57 -5.63 -1.66
N PHE A 157 7.72 -5.43 -2.65
CA PHE A 157 7.07 -4.15 -2.90
C PHE A 157 6.27 -3.66 -1.67
N ARG A 158 5.44 -4.53 -1.06
CA ARG A 158 4.67 -4.18 0.15
C ARG A 158 5.58 -3.82 1.32
N MET A 159 6.65 -4.57 1.53
CA MET A 159 7.64 -4.27 2.59
C MET A 159 8.28 -2.90 2.38
N LEU A 160 8.73 -2.59 1.16
CA LEU A 160 9.36 -1.31 0.83
C LEU A 160 8.38 -0.14 0.89
N PHE A 161 7.13 -0.35 0.47
CA PHE A 161 6.07 0.65 0.58
C PHE A 161 5.78 1.01 2.06
N ILE A 162 5.67 0.02 2.94
CA ILE A 162 5.50 0.25 4.39
C ILE A 162 6.72 0.98 4.96
N LYS A 163 7.93 0.54 4.62
CA LYS A 163 9.17 1.21 5.04
C LYS A 163 9.18 2.68 4.65
N GLN A 164 8.82 2.98 3.40
CA GLN A 164 8.72 4.36 2.93
C GLN A 164 7.68 5.17 3.70
N CYS A 165 6.51 4.60 3.98
CA CYS A 165 5.50 5.28 4.81
C CYS A 165 6.03 5.63 6.21
N ASN A 166 6.78 4.72 6.82
CA ASN A 166 7.37 4.93 8.14
C ASN A 166 8.49 5.99 8.11
N LEU A 167 9.31 6.03 7.05
CA LEU A 167 10.30 7.10 6.86
C LEU A 167 9.63 8.46 6.64
N LEU A 168 8.52 8.51 5.91
CA LEU A 168 7.76 9.73 5.69
C LEU A 168 7.02 10.21 6.96
N HIS A 169 6.69 9.32 7.89
CA HIS A 169 6.15 9.69 9.20
C HIS A 169 7.10 10.64 9.96
N GLU A 170 8.41 10.43 9.88
CA GLU A 170 9.39 11.27 10.57
C GLU A 170 9.34 12.75 10.15
N VAL A 171 9.00 13.02 8.89
CA VAL A 171 8.99 14.38 8.31
C VAL A 171 7.59 14.93 8.08
N LEU A 172 6.58 14.06 7.91
CA LEU A 172 5.19 14.41 7.63
C LEU A 172 4.22 13.61 8.53
N PRO A 173 4.32 13.70 9.86
CA PRO A 173 3.53 12.86 10.78
C PRO A 173 2.02 13.06 10.64
N GLY A 174 1.55 14.22 10.20
CA GLY A 174 0.12 14.48 9.98
C GLY A 174 -0.48 13.82 8.73
N LEU A 175 0.38 13.38 7.78
CA LEU A 175 -0.05 12.71 6.54
C LEU A 175 0.24 11.21 6.59
N PHE A 176 1.34 10.84 7.24
CA PHE A 176 1.78 9.46 7.43
C PHE A 176 1.79 9.14 8.93
N GLU A 177 0.60 9.15 9.56
CA GLU A 177 0.46 8.74 10.96
C GLU A 177 1.02 7.34 11.18
N GLU A 178 1.54 7.06 12.39
CA GLU A 178 1.89 5.68 12.74
C GLU A 178 0.68 4.78 12.52
N THR A 179 0.87 3.73 11.73
CA THR A 179 -0.19 2.75 11.54
C THR A 179 -0.23 1.79 12.73
N GLU A 180 -1.45 1.46 13.12
CA GLU A 180 -1.65 0.30 13.96
C GLU A 180 -1.09 -0.94 13.22
N ASP A 181 -0.39 -1.80 13.95
CA ASP A 181 0.23 -3.02 13.40
C ASP A 181 -0.72 -3.86 12.53
N TYR A 182 -2.04 -3.91 12.88
CA TYR A 182 -3.03 -4.65 12.09
C TYR A 182 -3.34 -4.00 10.74
N THR A 183 -3.18 -2.68 10.62
CA THR A 183 -3.35 -1.97 9.35
C THR A 183 -2.30 -2.43 8.35
N GLU A 184 -1.05 -2.58 8.78
CA GLU A 184 0.03 -3.11 7.94
C GLU A 184 -0.23 -4.56 7.52
N MET A 185 -0.74 -5.39 8.44
CA MET A 185 -1.09 -6.78 8.16
C MET A 185 -2.16 -6.93 7.08
N LEU A 186 -3.05 -5.95 6.94
CA LEU A 186 -4.13 -5.92 5.95
C LEU A 186 -3.72 -5.28 4.62
N LEU A 187 -2.49 -4.75 4.48
CA LEU A 187 -2.02 -4.22 3.20
C LEU A 187 -1.87 -5.36 2.18
N ASN A 188 -2.59 -5.23 1.09
CA ASN A 188 -2.59 -6.20 0.00
C ASN A 188 -2.61 -5.47 -1.35
N ILE A 189 -1.47 -4.92 -1.74
CA ILE A 189 -1.24 -4.21 -3.01
C ILE A 189 -0.25 -4.97 -3.86
N SER A 190 -0.35 -4.81 -5.17
CA SER A 190 0.49 -5.48 -6.16
C SER A 190 0.82 -4.53 -7.32
N PHE A 191 2.05 -4.56 -7.80
CA PHE A 191 2.41 -3.89 -9.05
C PHE A 191 2.44 -4.87 -10.23
N THR A 192 2.46 -6.17 -9.97
CA THR A 192 2.45 -7.21 -11.00
C THR A 192 1.04 -7.53 -11.50
N ASN A 193 0.01 -7.32 -10.68
CA ASN A 193 -1.38 -7.49 -11.06
C ASN A 193 -1.89 -6.23 -11.79
N GLU A 194 -2.24 -6.37 -13.07
CA GLU A 194 -2.73 -5.25 -13.90
C GLU A 194 -4.03 -4.61 -13.38
N ASP A 195 -4.83 -5.35 -12.61
CA ASP A 195 -6.08 -4.85 -12.05
C ASP A 195 -5.94 -4.29 -10.62
N ASP A 196 -4.72 -4.24 -10.07
CA ASP A 196 -4.48 -3.64 -8.76
C ASP A 196 -4.54 -2.11 -8.78
N VAL A 197 -4.84 -1.52 -7.62
CA VAL A 197 -4.93 -0.06 -7.45
C VAL A 197 -3.64 0.66 -7.86
N ILE A 198 -2.48 0.06 -7.65
CA ILE A 198 -1.19 0.63 -8.05
C ILE A 198 -1.12 0.77 -9.57
N ARG A 199 -1.48 -0.30 -10.29
CA ARG A 199 -1.51 -0.27 -11.76
C ARG A 199 -2.60 0.68 -12.29
N MET A 200 -3.77 0.71 -11.64
CA MET A 200 -4.83 1.67 -11.97
C MET A 200 -4.37 3.12 -11.83
N LEU A 201 -3.48 3.43 -10.87
CA LEU A 201 -2.99 4.79 -10.64
C LEU A 201 -1.89 5.21 -11.62
N VAL A 202 -0.94 4.31 -11.91
CA VAL A 202 0.27 4.65 -12.67
C VAL A 202 0.18 4.36 -14.17
N ASP A 203 -0.81 3.58 -14.61
CA ASP A 203 -1.03 3.30 -16.03
C ASP A 203 -1.69 4.50 -16.72
N GLU A 204 -0.91 5.28 -17.45
CA GLU A 204 -1.38 6.49 -18.14
C GLU A 204 -2.52 6.26 -19.13
N LYS A 205 -2.70 5.03 -19.63
CA LYS A 205 -3.81 4.69 -20.53
C LYS A 205 -5.13 4.52 -19.81
N ARG A 206 -5.10 4.13 -18.53
CA ARG A 206 -6.28 3.81 -17.72
C ARG A 206 -6.43 4.70 -16.49
N GLY A 207 -5.34 5.25 -15.99
CA GLY A 207 -5.25 6.01 -14.76
C GLY A 207 -5.27 7.52 -14.94
N ILE A 208 -4.65 8.18 -13.98
CA ILE A 208 -4.44 9.62 -13.98
C ILE A 208 -3.10 9.89 -14.65
N GLN A 209 -3.08 10.87 -15.57
CA GLN A 209 -1.83 11.26 -16.24
C GLN A 209 -0.81 11.76 -15.23
N GLU A 210 0.46 11.39 -15.38
CA GLU A 210 1.53 11.86 -14.49
C GLU A 210 1.61 13.39 -14.46
N GLU A 211 1.39 14.03 -15.59
CA GLU A 211 1.36 15.48 -15.76
C GLU A 211 0.31 16.15 -14.87
N ASP A 212 -0.81 15.49 -14.58
CA ASP A 212 -1.85 16.02 -13.70
C ASP A 212 -1.38 16.11 -12.22
N PHE A 213 -0.39 15.31 -11.84
CA PHE A 213 0.27 15.37 -10.53
C PHE A 213 1.45 16.34 -10.48
N ASN A 214 2.06 16.69 -11.62
CA ASN A 214 3.29 17.46 -11.67
C ASN A 214 3.02 18.97 -11.55
N VAL A 215 3.32 19.54 -10.39
CA VAL A 215 3.17 20.98 -10.10
C VAL A 215 4.41 21.80 -10.44
N ASN A 216 5.51 21.17 -10.84
CA ASN A 216 6.79 21.82 -11.16
C ASN A 216 6.96 22.08 -12.67
N THR A 217 6.25 21.35 -13.52
CA THR A 217 6.31 21.52 -14.97
C THR A 217 5.36 22.62 -15.39
N ILE A 218 5.87 23.61 -16.13
CA ILE A 218 5.08 24.71 -16.69
C ILE A 218 4.62 24.33 -18.09
N GLY A 219 3.32 24.41 -18.33
CA GLY A 219 2.70 24.17 -19.61
C GLY A 219 2.86 25.34 -20.59
N GLU A 220 2.38 25.17 -21.82
CA GLU A 220 2.43 26.21 -22.89
C GLU A 220 1.67 27.49 -22.53
N ASP A 221 0.69 27.40 -21.63
CA ASP A 221 -0.10 28.52 -21.09
C ASP A 221 0.61 29.29 -19.97
N GLY A 222 1.82 28.89 -19.59
CA GLY A 222 2.61 29.49 -18.51
C GLY A 222 2.13 29.12 -17.09
N GLN A 223 1.25 28.14 -16.96
CA GLN A 223 0.77 27.63 -15.68
C GLN A 223 1.34 26.21 -15.42
N PRO A 224 1.43 25.74 -14.16
CA PRO A 224 1.75 24.36 -13.85
C PRO A 224 0.80 23.39 -14.55
N THR A 225 1.35 22.29 -15.11
CA THR A 225 0.55 21.24 -15.78
C THR A 225 -0.38 20.52 -14.81
N GLY A 226 0.11 20.25 -13.59
CA GLY A 226 -0.70 19.73 -12.48
C GLY A 226 -1.12 20.83 -11.51
N GLN A 227 -2.01 20.49 -10.61
CA GLN A 227 -2.50 21.39 -9.56
C GLN A 227 -2.48 20.64 -8.22
N VAL A 228 -2.07 21.35 -7.15
CA VAL A 228 -2.07 20.80 -5.77
C VAL A 228 -3.47 20.33 -5.35
N GLU A 229 -4.49 20.93 -5.92
CA GLU A 229 -5.90 20.56 -5.71
C GLU A 229 -6.22 19.12 -6.11
N ILE A 230 -5.34 18.43 -6.89
CA ILE A 230 -5.53 17.00 -7.21
C ILE A 230 -5.68 16.16 -5.94
N ILE A 231 -4.90 16.49 -4.90
CA ILE A 231 -5.01 15.81 -3.59
C ILE A 231 -6.40 15.99 -3.01
N GLY A 232 -6.93 17.22 -3.03
CA GLY A 232 -8.30 17.50 -2.57
C GLY A 232 -9.38 16.77 -3.38
N TRP A 233 -9.18 16.61 -4.70
CA TRP A 233 -10.12 15.88 -5.56
C TRP A 233 -10.10 14.37 -5.35
N LEU A 234 -8.94 13.82 -4.99
CA LEU A 234 -8.79 12.40 -4.66
C LEU A 234 -9.47 12.05 -3.32
N TYR A 235 -9.55 13.02 -2.39
CA TYR A 235 -10.12 12.82 -1.05
C TYR A 235 -11.62 13.12 -0.96
N GLN A 236 -12.26 13.64 -2.02
CA GLN A 236 -13.71 13.84 -2.11
C GLN A 236 -14.46 12.57 -2.52
#